data_67623233cc4120cdb27759bd93ae48bb
#
_entry.id   67623233cc4120cdb27759bd93ae48bb
#
_cell.length_a   1.000
_cell.length_b   1.000
_cell.length_c   1.000
_cell.angle_alpha   90.00
_cell.angle_beta   90.00
_cell.angle_gamma   90.00
#
_symmetry.space_group_name_H-M   'P 1'
#
loop_
_entity.id
_entity.type
_entity.pdbx_description
1 polymer ?
#
loop_
_entity_poly.entity_id
_entity_poly.type
_entity_poly.pdbx_seq_one_letter_code
_entity_poly.pdbx_strand_id
1 'polypeptide(L)'
;MNRKIYFPLLVGALATLVAGVSIAKEESDPIRYAAIGDSYTIGEGAKPDEAWPNILTTHLKEKGINIELVANPSRTGWTTQDAIDRELPVFVEKKPNFATLLIGVNDWVQNVDEKTFRQRLTVLMDRMLELLPGKNRLLVITIPDFGVTPTGPKYSRGRNISDCIASFNKVIVEEAKKRNLRVVDIFALSKKVQNDPSLVAEDGLHPSAKEYAEWEKLIFPVALEMLEK
;
A
#
# COMPACT_ATOMS: atom_id res chain seq x y z
N MET A 1 -57.31 32.00 -73.86
CA MET A 1 -56.47 30.79 -73.69
C MET A 1 -55.38 31.08 -72.66
N ASN A 2 -55.62 30.77 -71.38
CA ASN A 2 -54.71 31.05 -70.26
C ASN A 2 -53.97 29.78 -69.90
N ARG A 3 -52.66 29.73 -70.17
CA ARG A 3 -51.77 28.68 -69.74
C ARG A 3 -51.21 29.02 -68.32
N LYS A 4 -51.62 28.25 -67.31
CA LYS A 4 -50.98 28.30 -65.99
C LYS A 4 -49.72 27.48 -65.98
N ILE A 5 -48.58 28.15 -65.63
CA ILE A 5 -47.28 27.53 -65.48
C ILE A 5 -47.21 27.15 -64.03
N TYR A 6 -47.02 25.84 -63.71
CA TYR A 6 -46.69 25.33 -62.39
C TYR A 6 -45.18 25.23 -62.20
N PHE A 7 -44.62 25.92 -61.22
CA PHE A 7 -43.27 25.73 -60.74
C PHE A 7 -43.28 24.67 -59.63
N PRO A 8 -42.43 23.66 -59.71
CA PRO A 8 -42.23 22.74 -58.57
C PRO A 8 -41.30 23.36 -57.51
N LEU A 9 -41.80 23.45 -56.29
CA LEU A 9 -40.94 23.76 -55.11
C LEU A 9 -40.08 22.55 -54.79
N LEU A 10 -38.76 22.68 -54.98
CA LEU A 10 -37.78 21.74 -54.44
C LEU A 10 -37.56 22.05 -52.96
N VAL A 11 -38.04 21.19 -52.05
CA VAL A 11 -37.70 21.22 -50.62
C VAL A 11 -36.42 20.44 -50.44
N GLY A 12 -35.30 21.15 -50.33
CA GLY A 12 -34.01 20.56 -50.00
C GLY A 12 -33.95 20.24 -48.49
N ALA A 13 -33.95 18.97 -48.12
CA ALA A 13 -33.70 18.53 -46.77
C ALA A 13 -32.21 18.65 -46.46
N LEU A 14 -31.86 19.62 -45.62
CA LEU A 14 -30.47 19.79 -45.09
C LEU A 14 -30.27 18.79 -43.95
N ALA A 15 -29.62 17.66 -44.23
CA ALA A 15 -29.18 16.71 -43.22
C ALA A 15 -27.93 17.25 -42.49
N THR A 16 -28.11 17.76 -41.29
CA THR A 16 -27.00 18.14 -40.41
C THR A 16 -26.33 16.88 -39.84
N LEU A 17 -25.15 16.56 -40.36
CA LEU A 17 -24.31 15.51 -39.86
C LEU A 17 -23.66 16.00 -38.54
N VAL A 18 -24.18 15.59 -37.39
CA VAL A 18 -23.53 15.82 -36.10
C VAL A 18 -22.40 14.80 -35.97
N ALA A 19 -21.18 15.19 -36.31
CA ALA A 19 -19.99 14.40 -36.02
C ALA A 19 -19.81 14.36 -34.51
N GLY A 20 -20.12 13.24 -33.89
CA GLY A 20 -19.81 12.99 -32.48
C GLY A 20 -18.28 12.94 -32.29
N VAL A 21 -17.70 13.98 -31.72
CA VAL A 21 -16.31 13.96 -31.25
C VAL A 21 -16.26 13.02 -30.06
N SER A 22 -15.82 11.78 -30.29
CA SER A 22 -15.44 10.86 -29.23
C SER A 22 -14.14 11.40 -28.61
N ILE A 23 -14.26 12.07 -27.47
CA ILE A 23 -13.09 12.44 -26.65
C ILE A 23 -12.59 11.11 -26.10
N ALA A 24 -11.55 10.55 -26.70
CA ALA A 24 -10.80 9.47 -26.11
C ALA A 24 -10.28 10.00 -24.76
N LYS A 25 -10.71 9.39 -23.64
CA LYS A 25 -10.16 9.67 -22.31
C LYS A 25 -8.68 9.32 -22.40
N GLU A 26 -7.80 10.32 -22.33
CA GLU A 26 -6.36 10.07 -22.23
C GLU A 26 -6.15 9.13 -21.06
N GLU A 27 -5.66 7.93 -21.33
CA GLU A 27 -5.31 6.98 -20.30
C GLU A 27 -4.12 7.59 -19.54
N SER A 28 -4.35 8.02 -18.30
CA SER A 28 -3.29 8.54 -17.45
C SER A 28 -2.22 7.47 -17.24
N ASP A 29 -0.96 7.88 -17.23
CA ASP A 29 0.15 6.98 -16.90
C ASP A 29 -0.16 6.19 -15.62
N PRO A 30 0.15 4.89 -15.58
CA PRO A 30 -0.18 4.05 -14.45
C PRO A 30 0.53 4.52 -13.18
N ILE A 31 -0.16 4.42 -12.05
CA ILE A 31 0.44 4.53 -10.73
C ILE A 31 1.39 3.34 -10.56
N ARG A 32 2.67 3.61 -10.42
CA ARG A 32 3.72 2.62 -10.20
C ARG A 32 3.91 2.43 -8.70
N TYR A 33 3.30 1.39 -8.14
CA TYR A 33 3.28 1.11 -6.71
C TYR A 33 4.47 0.22 -6.32
N ALA A 34 5.18 0.59 -5.24
CA ALA A 34 6.16 -0.27 -4.57
C ALA A 34 5.78 -0.49 -3.10
N ALA A 35 5.78 -1.76 -2.66
CA ALA A 35 5.60 -2.13 -1.26
C ALA A 35 6.95 -2.49 -0.66
N ILE A 36 7.35 -1.78 0.42
CA ILE A 36 8.63 -1.93 1.11
C ILE A 36 8.37 -2.47 2.51
N GLY A 37 9.11 -3.52 2.90
CA GLY A 37 8.93 -4.11 4.22
C GLY A 37 9.62 -5.45 4.43
N ASP A 38 8.99 -6.31 5.20
CA ASP A 38 9.52 -7.62 5.62
C ASP A 38 8.55 -8.77 5.27
N SER A 39 8.52 -9.83 6.10
CA SER A 39 7.60 -10.95 5.92
C SER A 39 6.12 -10.54 5.87
N TYR A 40 5.74 -9.49 6.59
CA TYR A 40 4.37 -8.98 6.58
C TYR A 40 3.99 -8.31 5.27
N THR A 41 4.96 -7.77 4.56
CA THR A 41 4.74 -7.09 3.27
C THR A 41 4.84 -8.06 2.09
N ILE A 42 5.77 -9.06 2.14
CA ILE A 42 5.81 -10.11 1.12
C ILE A 42 4.59 -11.03 1.19
N GLY A 43 3.91 -11.10 2.35
CA GLY A 43 2.73 -11.93 2.55
C GLY A 43 3.05 -13.34 3.04
N GLU A 44 4.09 -13.48 3.90
CA GLU A 44 4.40 -14.77 4.53
C GLU A 44 3.16 -15.35 5.20
N GLY A 45 2.90 -16.64 5.00
CA GLY A 45 1.71 -17.32 5.55
C GLY A 45 0.48 -17.32 4.63
N ALA A 46 0.54 -16.64 3.48
CA ALA A 46 -0.52 -16.59 2.48
C ALA A 46 0.04 -16.80 1.07
N LYS A 47 -0.84 -17.00 0.08
CA LYS A 47 -0.43 -17.01 -1.33
C LYS A 47 -0.12 -15.59 -1.80
N PRO A 48 0.66 -15.42 -2.88
CA PRO A 48 1.02 -14.09 -3.38
C PRO A 48 -0.19 -13.18 -3.66
N ASP A 49 -1.26 -13.71 -4.23
CA ASP A 49 -2.49 -12.97 -4.53
C ASP A 49 -3.34 -12.65 -3.29
N GLU A 50 -3.08 -13.33 -2.17
CA GLU A 50 -3.72 -13.11 -0.87
C GLU A 50 -2.91 -12.16 0.04
N ALA A 51 -1.69 -11.76 -0.37
CA ALA A 51 -0.89 -10.76 0.33
C ALA A 51 -1.52 -9.37 0.20
N TRP A 52 -1.57 -8.60 1.30
CA TRP A 52 -2.28 -7.31 1.32
C TRP A 52 -1.86 -6.30 0.24
N PRO A 53 -0.57 -6.23 -0.24
CA PRO A 53 -0.23 -5.30 -1.31
C PRO A 53 -0.86 -5.67 -2.67
N ASN A 54 -1.05 -6.97 -2.92
CA ASN A 54 -1.71 -7.47 -4.13
C ASN A 54 -3.23 -7.25 -4.06
N ILE A 55 -3.84 -7.52 -2.88
CA ILE A 55 -5.27 -7.22 -2.64
C ILE A 55 -5.52 -5.73 -2.82
N LEU A 56 -4.71 -4.86 -2.22
CA LEU A 56 -4.81 -3.41 -2.36
C LEU A 56 -4.74 -2.98 -3.82
N THR A 57 -3.78 -3.53 -4.58
CA THR A 57 -3.63 -3.22 -6.00
C THR A 57 -4.88 -3.61 -6.79
N THR A 58 -5.46 -4.78 -6.50
CA THR A 58 -6.68 -5.27 -7.15
C THR A 58 -7.87 -4.36 -6.84
N HIS A 59 -8.12 -4.05 -5.57
CA HIS A 59 -9.25 -3.22 -5.16
C HIS A 59 -9.13 -1.76 -5.66
N LEU A 60 -7.91 -1.21 -5.72
CA LEU A 60 -7.69 0.12 -6.33
C LEU A 60 -8.01 0.11 -7.82
N LYS A 61 -7.64 -0.96 -8.56
CA LYS A 61 -8.04 -1.13 -9.97
C LYS A 61 -9.55 -1.20 -10.16
N GLU A 62 -10.25 -1.93 -9.29
CA GLU A 62 -11.71 -2.03 -9.29
C GLU A 62 -12.39 -0.67 -9.07
N LYS A 63 -11.72 0.27 -8.40
CA LYS A 63 -12.16 1.67 -8.26
C LYS A 63 -11.75 2.57 -9.43
N GLY A 64 -11.15 2.00 -10.46
CA GLY A 64 -10.76 2.73 -11.67
C GLY A 64 -9.42 3.45 -11.55
N ILE A 65 -8.61 3.17 -10.50
CA ILE A 65 -7.24 3.67 -10.40
C ILE A 65 -6.36 2.82 -11.31
N ASN A 66 -5.70 3.45 -12.29
CA ASN A 66 -4.74 2.78 -13.14
C ASN A 66 -3.43 2.58 -12.36
N ILE A 67 -3.28 1.43 -11.68
CA ILE A 67 -2.17 1.13 -10.76
C ILE A 67 -1.55 -0.24 -11.05
N GLU A 68 -0.23 -0.33 -10.90
CA GLU A 68 0.54 -1.57 -11.02
C GLU A 68 1.49 -1.71 -9.83
N LEU A 69 1.50 -2.87 -9.17
CA LEU A 69 2.53 -3.23 -8.17
C LEU A 69 3.83 -3.58 -8.93
N VAL A 70 4.71 -2.59 -9.09
CA VAL A 70 5.95 -2.73 -9.87
C VAL A 70 7.09 -3.34 -9.06
N ALA A 71 6.99 -3.33 -7.73
CA ALA A 71 7.97 -3.95 -6.84
C ALA A 71 7.37 -4.32 -5.48
N ASN A 72 7.69 -5.52 -5.01
CA ASN A 72 7.63 -5.93 -3.62
C ASN A 72 8.91 -6.73 -3.32
N PRO A 73 10.05 -6.05 -3.05
CA PRO A 73 11.32 -6.71 -2.80
C PRO A 73 11.45 -7.27 -1.38
N SER A 74 10.44 -7.08 -0.54
CA SER A 74 10.41 -7.46 0.87
C SER A 74 10.76 -8.93 1.10
N ARG A 75 11.40 -9.22 2.24
CA ARG A 75 11.75 -10.61 2.62
C ARG A 75 11.59 -10.85 4.11
N THR A 76 11.30 -12.09 4.44
CA THR A 76 11.24 -12.60 5.79
C THR A 76 12.55 -12.34 6.55
N GLY A 77 12.43 -11.79 7.76
CA GLY A 77 13.59 -11.53 8.63
C GLY A 77 14.30 -10.20 8.38
N TRP A 78 13.91 -9.43 7.34
CA TRP A 78 14.57 -8.17 7.03
C TRP A 78 14.23 -7.07 8.01
N THR A 79 15.29 -6.31 8.37
CA THR A 79 15.27 -5.14 9.24
C THR A 79 15.22 -3.85 8.44
N THR A 80 15.08 -2.71 9.12
CA THR A 80 15.23 -1.39 8.49
C THR A 80 16.58 -1.22 7.78
N GLN A 81 17.66 -1.85 8.29
CA GLN A 81 18.96 -1.82 7.61
C GLN A 81 18.92 -2.61 6.31
N ASP A 82 18.33 -3.81 6.30
CA ASP A 82 18.17 -4.60 5.07
C ASP A 82 17.33 -3.86 4.03
N ALA A 83 16.27 -3.15 4.47
CA ALA A 83 15.47 -2.32 3.58
C ALA A 83 16.29 -1.19 2.94
N ILE A 84 17.16 -0.52 3.71
CA ILE A 84 18.10 0.49 3.18
C ILE A 84 19.05 -0.12 2.17
N ASP A 85 19.66 -1.25 2.49
CA ASP A 85 20.76 -1.83 1.71
C ASP A 85 20.28 -2.59 0.47
N ARG A 86 19.06 -3.15 0.50
CA ARG A 86 18.56 -4.11 -0.50
C ARG A 86 17.27 -3.68 -1.19
N GLU A 87 16.33 -3.04 -0.48
CA GLU A 87 15.05 -2.64 -1.06
C GLU A 87 15.13 -1.27 -1.73
N LEU A 88 15.83 -0.29 -1.11
CA LEU A 88 16.01 1.03 -1.75
C LEU A 88 16.67 0.97 -3.13
N PRO A 89 17.70 0.14 -3.41
CA PRO A 89 18.22 0.00 -4.77
C PRO A 89 17.15 -0.46 -5.78
N VAL A 90 16.28 -1.41 -5.40
CA VAL A 90 15.15 -1.83 -6.24
C VAL A 90 14.13 -0.70 -6.40
N PHE A 91 13.85 0.03 -5.33
CA PHE A 91 12.97 1.19 -5.36
C PHE A 91 13.46 2.25 -6.37
N VAL A 92 14.77 2.56 -6.34
CA VAL A 92 15.41 3.47 -7.31
C VAL A 92 15.27 2.95 -8.74
N GLU A 93 15.54 1.67 -8.97
CA GLU A 93 15.46 1.03 -10.30
C GLU A 93 14.03 1.08 -10.86
N LYS A 94 13.05 0.72 -10.04
CA LYS A 94 11.64 0.61 -10.45
C LYS A 94 10.93 1.95 -10.56
N LYS A 95 11.48 3.03 -10.02
CA LYS A 95 10.93 4.39 -10.11
C LYS A 95 9.43 4.44 -9.79
N PRO A 96 8.99 4.00 -8.60
CA PRO A 96 7.59 4.09 -8.22
C PRO A 96 7.17 5.55 -8.04
N ASN A 97 5.87 5.80 -8.17
CA ASN A 97 5.26 7.09 -7.85
C ASN A 97 4.20 7.00 -6.75
N PHE A 98 4.05 5.81 -6.16
CA PHE A 98 3.32 5.54 -4.91
C PHE A 98 4.01 4.41 -4.16
N ALA A 99 4.06 4.49 -2.83
CA ALA A 99 4.70 3.46 -2.02
C ALA A 99 4.00 3.25 -0.67
N THR A 100 4.15 2.05 -0.14
CA THR A 100 3.83 1.71 1.25
C THR A 100 5.08 1.26 1.99
N LEU A 101 5.11 1.50 3.31
CA LEU A 101 6.21 1.09 4.20
C LEU A 101 5.64 0.43 5.46
N LEU A 102 5.94 -0.86 5.64
CA LEU A 102 5.67 -1.63 6.85
C LEU A 102 6.91 -2.42 7.21
N ILE A 103 7.70 -1.95 8.19
CA ILE A 103 9.00 -2.51 8.57
C ILE A 103 9.30 -2.25 10.05
N GLY A 104 10.14 -3.09 10.66
CA GLY A 104 10.72 -2.83 11.97
C GLY A 104 10.50 -3.93 13.01
N VAL A 105 9.65 -4.93 12.76
CA VAL A 105 9.47 -6.04 13.70
C VAL A 105 10.78 -6.80 13.89
N ASN A 106 11.54 -7.01 12.82
CA ASN A 106 12.82 -7.72 12.87
C ASN A 106 13.94 -6.91 13.52
N ASP A 107 13.88 -5.59 13.48
CA ASP A 107 14.78 -4.75 14.28
C ASP A 107 14.61 -5.09 15.78
N TRP A 108 13.36 -5.14 16.27
CA TRP A 108 13.09 -5.53 17.63
C TRP A 108 13.51 -6.98 17.93
N VAL A 109 13.20 -7.94 17.06
CA VAL A 109 13.57 -9.36 17.21
C VAL A 109 15.08 -9.53 17.28
N GLN A 110 15.82 -8.75 16.51
CA GLN A 110 17.30 -8.77 16.46
C GLN A 110 17.95 -7.88 17.52
N ASN A 111 17.18 -7.33 18.49
CA ASN A 111 17.64 -6.47 19.58
C ASN A 111 18.27 -5.15 19.10
N VAL A 112 17.84 -4.61 17.98
CA VAL A 112 18.17 -3.23 17.61
C VAL A 112 17.48 -2.31 18.61
N ASP A 113 18.23 -1.39 19.21
CA ASP A 113 17.66 -0.42 20.14
C ASP A 113 16.79 0.62 19.41
N GLU A 114 15.87 1.25 20.17
CA GLU A 114 14.92 2.22 19.62
C GLU A 114 15.60 3.41 18.93
N LYS A 115 16.75 3.87 19.44
CA LYS A 115 17.48 4.99 18.84
C LYS A 115 18.04 4.62 17.49
N THR A 116 18.65 3.46 17.37
CA THR A 116 19.19 2.93 16.11
C THR A 116 18.06 2.65 15.12
N PHE A 117 16.95 2.04 15.56
CA PHE A 117 15.76 1.84 14.76
C PHE A 117 15.23 3.18 14.20
N ARG A 118 15.07 4.20 15.06
CA ARG A 118 14.63 5.54 14.65
C ARG A 118 15.54 6.15 13.59
N GLN A 119 16.85 6.05 13.77
CA GLN A 119 17.81 6.58 12.81
C GLN A 119 17.67 5.92 11.43
N ARG A 120 17.61 4.57 11.40
CA ARG A 120 17.44 3.82 10.14
C ARG A 120 16.10 4.11 9.48
N LEU A 121 15.01 4.11 10.24
CA LEU A 121 13.67 4.43 9.75
C LEU A 121 13.63 5.85 9.15
N THR A 122 14.28 6.82 9.79
CA THR A 122 14.42 8.19 9.30
C THR A 122 15.11 8.21 7.94
N VAL A 123 16.27 7.54 7.82
CA VAL A 123 17.00 7.44 6.54
C VAL A 123 16.12 6.80 5.46
N LEU A 124 15.44 5.69 5.78
CA LEU A 124 14.60 4.98 4.84
C LEU A 124 13.45 5.86 4.33
N MET A 125 12.70 6.50 5.23
CA MET A 125 11.60 7.40 4.87
C MET A 125 12.08 8.59 4.02
N ASP A 126 13.20 9.23 4.41
CA ASP A 126 13.71 10.39 3.69
C ASP A 126 14.17 10.01 2.27
N ARG A 127 14.88 8.89 2.12
CA ARG A 127 15.31 8.40 0.80
C ARG A 127 14.13 8.03 -0.10
N MET A 128 13.08 7.39 0.44
CA MET A 128 11.86 7.12 -0.32
C MET A 128 11.17 8.41 -0.78
N LEU A 129 11.10 9.41 0.11
CA LEU A 129 10.47 10.71 -0.19
C LEU A 129 11.24 11.54 -1.23
N GLU A 130 12.56 11.44 -1.28
CA GLU A 130 13.38 12.09 -2.32
C GLU A 130 13.07 11.56 -3.72
N LEU A 131 12.59 10.33 -3.82
CA LEU A 131 12.34 9.62 -5.08
C LEU A 131 10.87 9.66 -5.50
N LEU A 132 9.96 9.93 -4.57
CA LEU A 132 8.53 10.01 -4.83
C LEU A 132 8.14 11.44 -5.27
N PRO A 133 7.09 11.60 -6.11
CA PRO A 133 6.69 12.92 -6.62
C PRO A 133 6.10 13.85 -5.55
N GLY A 134 5.89 13.36 -4.33
CA GLY A 134 5.39 14.16 -3.21
C GLY A 134 5.07 13.34 -1.97
N LYS A 135 4.83 14.03 -0.85
CA LYS A 135 4.54 13.41 0.46
C LYS A 135 3.29 12.55 0.46
N ASN A 136 2.27 12.93 -0.33
CA ASN A 136 1.03 12.15 -0.47
C ASN A 136 1.22 10.85 -1.27
N ARG A 137 2.45 10.43 -1.50
CA ARG A 137 2.79 9.24 -2.27
C ARG A 137 3.50 8.17 -1.45
N LEU A 138 3.69 8.40 -0.13
CA LEU A 138 4.19 7.41 0.83
C LEU A 138 3.16 7.19 1.94
N LEU A 139 2.65 5.97 2.06
CA LEU A 139 1.76 5.52 3.12
C LEU A 139 2.55 4.64 4.09
N VAL A 140 2.55 5.00 5.36
CA VAL A 140 3.22 4.25 6.43
C VAL A 140 2.22 3.38 7.17
N ILE A 141 2.62 2.15 7.52
CA ILE A 141 1.78 1.19 8.23
C ILE A 141 2.51 0.78 9.50
N THR A 142 1.79 0.71 10.62
CA THR A 142 2.38 0.26 11.90
C THR A 142 2.66 -1.24 11.90
N ILE A 143 3.57 -1.69 12.77
CA ILE A 143 3.90 -3.11 12.98
C ILE A 143 2.72 -3.77 13.72
N PRO A 144 2.26 -4.96 13.30
CA PRO A 144 1.24 -5.73 14.02
C PRO A 144 1.75 -6.27 15.35
N ASP A 145 0.86 -6.55 16.29
CA ASP A 145 1.20 -7.19 17.56
C ASP A 145 1.35 -8.72 17.40
N PHE A 146 2.56 -9.15 17.08
CA PHE A 146 2.82 -10.59 16.98
C PHE A 146 2.96 -11.29 18.34
N GLY A 147 3.07 -10.53 19.44
CA GLY A 147 3.14 -11.07 20.80
C GLY A 147 1.90 -11.86 21.22
N VAL A 148 0.78 -11.61 20.54
CA VAL A 148 -0.50 -12.29 20.77
C VAL A 148 -0.71 -13.57 19.95
N THR A 149 0.23 -13.89 19.04
CA THR A 149 0.16 -15.09 18.21
C THR A 149 0.63 -16.33 18.98
N PRO A 150 0.25 -17.56 18.58
CA PRO A 150 0.67 -18.79 19.26
C PRO A 150 2.19 -18.96 19.39
N THR A 151 2.96 -18.54 18.39
CA THR A 151 4.41 -18.66 18.35
C THR A 151 5.13 -17.42 18.87
N GLY A 152 4.47 -16.25 18.88
CA GLY A 152 5.04 -14.98 19.31
C GLY A 152 5.77 -15.03 20.65
N PRO A 153 5.21 -15.62 21.72
CA PRO A 153 5.89 -15.68 23.03
C PRO A 153 7.29 -16.29 23.03
N LYS A 154 7.62 -17.14 22.05
CA LYS A 154 8.98 -17.72 21.91
C LYS A 154 10.06 -16.65 21.65
N TYR A 155 9.67 -15.49 21.13
CA TYR A 155 10.56 -14.37 20.84
C TYR A 155 10.69 -13.39 22.01
N SER A 156 9.92 -13.56 23.10
CA SER A 156 9.83 -12.58 24.19
C SER A 156 11.16 -12.33 24.90
N ARG A 157 11.98 -13.37 25.09
CA ARG A 157 13.23 -13.29 25.89
C ARG A 157 12.99 -12.57 27.24
N GLY A 158 11.86 -12.84 27.87
CA GLY A 158 11.45 -12.22 29.13
C GLY A 158 10.92 -10.77 29.01
N ARG A 159 10.73 -10.25 27.81
CA ARG A 159 10.15 -8.92 27.57
C ARG A 159 8.68 -9.03 27.18
N ASN A 160 7.90 -8.00 27.49
CA ASN A 160 6.53 -7.89 26.96
C ASN A 160 6.61 -7.44 25.50
N ILE A 161 6.28 -8.33 24.56
CA ILE A 161 6.37 -8.06 23.12
C ILE A 161 5.41 -6.93 22.74
N SER A 162 4.16 -6.98 23.20
CA SER A 162 3.13 -5.98 22.86
C SER A 162 3.55 -4.57 23.26
N ASP A 163 4.11 -4.40 24.47
CA ASP A 163 4.58 -3.09 24.93
C ASP A 163 5.79 -2.61 24.12
N CYS A 164 6.70 -3.52 23.79
CA CYS A 164 7.88 -3.18 22.99
C CYS A 164 7.49 -2.80 21.55
N ILE A 165 6.60 -3.54 20.91
CA ILE A 165 6.11 -3.21 19.56
C ILE A 165 5.30 -1.90 19.58
N ALA A 166 4.51 -1.65 20.63
CA ALA A 166 3.83 -0.36 20.79
C ALA A 166 4.84 0.81 20.88
N SER A 167 6.01 0.62 21.54
CA SER A 167 7.08 1.62 21.57
C SER A 167 7.68 1.87 20.18
N PHE A 168 7.96 0.82 19.41
CA PHE A 168 8.42 0.94 18.02
C PHE A 168 7.37 1.63 17.13
N ASN A 169 6.10 1.29 17.28
CA ASN A 169 5.01 1.95 16.56
C ASN A 169 4.90 3.43 16.91
N LYS A 170 5.14 3.81 18.16
CA LYS A 170 5.23 5.22 18.56
C LYS A 170 6.32 5.95 17.78
N VAL A 171 7.50 5.33 17.62
CA VAL A 171 8.58 5.89 16.78
C VAL A 171 8.12 6.07 15.34
N ILE A 172 7.47 5.05 14.75
CA ILE A 172 6.95 5.10 13.38
C ILE A 172 6.00 6.28 13.20
N VAL A 173 5.02 6.41 14.10
CA VAL A 173 4.02 7.48 14.04
C VAL A 173 4.64 8.86 14.22
N GLU A 174 5.61 9.01 15.14
CA GLU A 174 6.33 10.28 15.37
C GLU A 174 7.13 10.69 14.14
N GLU A 175 7.89 9.76 13.52
CA GLU A 175 8.70 10.07 12.34
C GLU A 175 7.84 10.33 11.10
N ALA A 176 6.74 9.61 10.93
CA ALA A 176 5.77 9.89 9.88
C ALA A 176 5.10 11.26 10.06
N LYS A 177 4.71 11.62 11.29
CA LYS A 177 4.10 12.93 11.61
C LYS A 177 5.04 14.10 11.32
N LYS A 178 6.34 13.98 11.65
CA LYS A 178 7.34 15.01 11.32
C LYS A 178 7.42 15.32 9.82
N ARG A 179 7.08 14.33 8.97
CA ARG A 179 7.09 14.41 7.50
C ARG A 179 5.73 14.71 6.90
N ASN A 180 4.68 14.85 7.73
CA ASN A 180 3.28 14.96 7.31
C ASN A 180 2.82 13.77 6.45
N LEU A 181 3.27 12.56 6.78
CA LEU A 181 2.85 11.32 6.12
C LEU A 181 1.56 10.78 6.74
N ARG A 182 0.78 10.08 5.91
CA ARG A 182 -0.37 9.30 6.38
C ARG A 182 0.13 8.01 7.02
N VAL A 183 -0.56 7.61 8.09
CA VAL A 183 -0.27 6.36 8.81
C VAL A 183 -1.55 5.56 8.93
N VAL A 184 -1.46 4.27 8.67
CA VAL A 184 -2.51 3.30 8.99
C VAL A 184 -2.04 2.46 10.18
N ASP A 185 -2.83 2.46 11.23
CA ASP A 185 -2.55 1.66 12.43
C ASP A 185 -3.27 0.31 12.36
N ILE A 186 -2.48 -0.76 12.19
CA ILE A 186 -2.98 -2.15 12.21
C ILE A 186 -2.72 -2.86 13.56
N PHE A 187 -2.00 -2.22 14.50
CA PHE A 187 -1.61 -2.83 15.77
C PHE A 187 -2.81 -3.28 16.62
N ALA A 188 -3.82 -2.44 16.72
CA ALA A 188 -5.03 -2.78 17.48
C ALA A 188 -5.85 -3.90 16.79
N LEU A 189 -5.89 -3.91 15.46
CA LEU A 189 -6.59 -4.93 14.68
C LEU A 189 -5.92 -6.30 14.87
N SER A 190 -4.60 -6.39 14.80
CA SER A 190 -3.83 -7.64 14.89
C SER A 190 -4.03 -8.37 16.24
N LYS A 191 -4.44 -7.66 17.30
CA LYS A 191 -4.79 -8.29 18.60
C LYS A 191 -6.02 -9.19 18.55
N LYS A 192 -6.85 -9.11 17.52
CA LYS A 192 -8.01 -10.00 17.32
C LYS A 192 -7.62 -11.47 17.18
N VAL A 193 -6.38 -11.74 16.79
CA VAL A 193 -5.78 -13.09 16.74
C VAL A 193 -6.00 -13.87 18.04
N GLN A 194 -5.98 -13.22 19.21
CA GLN A 194 -6.23 -13.86 20.51
C GLN A 194 -7.58 -14.56 20.59
N ASN A 195 -8.57 -14.07 19.85
CA ASN A 195 -9.95 -14.56 19.88
C ASN A 195 -10.37 -15.27 18.59
N ASP A 196 -9.54 -15.20 17.56
CA ASP A 196 -9.79 -15.81 16.24
C ASP A 196 -8.50 -16.43 15.66
N PRO A 197 -8.23 -17.71 15.97
CA PRO A 197 -7.04 -18.41 15.45
C PRO A 197 -6.98 -18.51 13.92
N SER A 198 -8.11 -18.32 13.22
CA SER A 198 -8.11 -18.34 11.73
C SER A 198 -7.40 -17.14 11.11
N LEU A 199 -7.03 -16.14 11.91
CA LEU A 199 -6.25 -14.98 11.50
C LEU A 199 -4.74 -15.26 11.46
N VAL A 200 -4.27 -16.40 11.97
CA VAL A 200 -2.86 -16.81 11.95
C VAL A 200 -2.65 -17.93 10.96
N ALA A 201 -1.53 -17.89 10.24
CA ALA A 201 -1.08 -18.94 9.35
C ALA A 201 -0.66 -20.22 10.12
N GLU A 202 -0.41 -21.32 9.41
CA GLU A 202 -0.05 -22.61 9.99
C GLU A 202 1.24 -22.59 10.82
N ASP A 203 2.15 -21.63 10.57
CA ASP A 203 3.38 -21.45 11.34
C ASP A 203 3.14 -20.91 12.76
N GLY A 204 1.92 -20.45 13.04
CA GLY A 204 1.49 -19.90 14.31
C GLY A 204 2.07 -18.52 14.61
N LEU A 205 2.63 -17.82 13.61
CA LEU A 205 3.31 -16.52 13.75
C LEU A 205 2.81 -15.48 12.76
N HIS A 206 2.85 -15.79 11.46
CA HIS A 206 2.48 -14.85 10.40
C HIS A 206 0.97 -14.76 10.22
N PRO A 207 0.48 -13.67 9.66
CA PRO A 207 -0.94 -13.52 9.32
C PRO A 207 -1.39 -14.55 8.30
N SER A 208 -2.62 -15.02 8.45
CA SER A 208 -3.29 -15.77 7.39
C SER A 208 -3.76 -14.82 6.27
N ALA A 209 -4.17 -15.38 5.13
CA ALA A 209 -4.85 -14.64 4.06
C ALA A 209 -6.03 -13.80 4.58
N LYS A 210 -6.79 -14.35 5.56
CA LYS A 210 -7.90 -13.65 6.19
C LYS A 210 -7.46 -12.39 6.94
N GLU A 211 -6.35 -12.45 7.68
CA GLU A 211 -5.85 -11.28 8.42
C GLU A 211 -5.26 -10.24 7.47
N TYR A 212 -4.55 -10.65 6.43
CA TYR A 212 -4.08 -9.71 5.40
C TYR A 212 -5.24 -8.96 4.72
N ALA A 213 -6.35 -9.63 4.47
CA ALA A 213 -7.56 -8.98 3.95
C ALA A 213 -8.17 -8.00 4.96
N GLU A 214 -8.12 -8.30 6.27
CA GLU A 214 -8.57 -7.35 7.30
C GLU A 214 -7.64 -6.11 7.40
N TRP A 215 -6.33 -6.29 7.26
CA TRP A 215 -5.39 -5.14 7.20
C TRP A 215 -5.66 -4.28 5.98
N GLU A 216 -5.86 -4.91 4.84
CA GLU A 216 -6.14 -4.18 3.60
C GLU A 216 -7.39 -3.30 3.71
N LYS A 217 -8.45 -3.75 4.38
CA LYS A 217 -9.65 -2.94 4.63
C LYS A 217 -9.39 -1.63 5.38
N LEU A 218 -8.33 -1.57 6.20
CA LEU A 218 -7.89 -0.33 6.85
C LEU A 218 -6.99 0.51 5.93
N ILE A 219 -6.16 -0.15 5.11
CA ILE A 219 -5.18 0.50 4.23
C ILE A 219 -5.88 1.10 2.99
N PHE A 220 -6.80 0.37 2.41
CA PHE A 220 -7.47 0.72 1.15
C PHE A 220 -8.10 2.12 1.14
N PRO A 221 -8.97 2.52 2.10
CA PRO A 221 -9.61 3.82 2.03
C PRO A 221 -8.62 4.98 2.11
N VAL A 222 -7.50 4.79 2.84
CA VAL A 222 -6.45 5.80 2.96
C VAL A 222 -5.66 5.90 1.67
N ALA A 223 -5.28 4.75 1.08
CA ALA A 223 -4.58 4.71 -0.20
C ALA A 223 -5.43 5.30 -1.33
N LEU A 224 -6.72 4.97 -1.40
CA LEU A 224 -7.66 5.51 -2.39
C LEU A 224 -7.73 7.03 -2.29
N GLU A 225 -7.95 7.59 -1.09
CA GLU A 225 -7.97 9.04 -0.87
C GLU A 225 -6.67 9.74 -1.30
N MET A 226 -5.53 9.08 -1.10
CA MET A 226 -4.22 9.62 -1.50
C MET A 226 -4.03 9.63 -3.02
N LEU A 227 -4.66 8.71 -3.74
CA LEU A 227 -4.48 8.53 -5.19
C LEU A 227 -5.53 9.25 -6.03
N GLU A 228 -6.71 9.57 -5.47
CA GLU A 228 -7.77 10.33 -6.15
C GLU A 228 -7.49 11.84 -6.20
N LYS A 229 -6.48 12.32 -5.47
CA LYS A 229 -6.04 13.74 -5.40
C LYS A 229 -4.82 13.98 -6.28
#